data_b90a96dbd6ffcef912d72b2181c181bf
#
_entry.id   b90a96dbd6ffcef912d72b2181c181bf
#
_cell.length_a   1.000
_cell.length_b   1.000
_cell.length_c   1.000
_cell.angle_alpha   90.00
_cell.angle_beta   90.00
_cell.angle_gamma   90.00
#
_symmetry.space_group_name_H-M   'P 1'
#
loop_
_entity.id
_entity.type
_entity.pdbx_description
1 polymer ?
#
loop_
_entity_poly.entity_id
_entity_poly.type
_entity_poly.pdbx_seq_one_letter_code
_entity_poly.pdbx_strand_id
1 'polypeptide(L)'
;MKPEKQNLKKIVLVNTVANYVLVVAKFATQIFITRLLFLGLGKVSYGFWALIWSIFGYSLLLDFGFGTSAKKVTAEVSVTHEYKLYNRQLSTIIFSYSVMSVFIIIATIILKSNLALIFKFPEGADIAYYQKVFLFFGILIAFAFPTGVFNEILIGLNKIYIRNIVRLITIFVNFLGIFLIFKFGYGLLMLAVYSVCVIFLSHLVLAMITLKLIPNLKISIKYFDLSLLKELVGFSFFAYIVMFANMIIYKTDQIIVGAMLGLSSVAIYQIGSRLAWILAQLSNQFQGNLSPIAASLYKDGQHERLREILINSNKFITFITTIFFIILTLLAKPILYIWLEVTDPEILTITYLMNTSMYFLIIFRSGSANVLLMTGSHKFLAVVGTAESVINIGLSIVFILLFGVIGVAMGTLVPNVFLSVFIIFPAACRFSKIKIWQYFTNIFIPIAFNSIIPILLILFFISKISIESWKFFNLISVASLAGISYLITGYFIVMNHNDKRMFKETVMSFKSLRL
;
A
#
# COMPACT_ATOMS: atom_id res chain seq x y z
N MET A 1 21.85 9.25 33.01
CA MET A 1 20.50 9.06 32.40
C MET A 1 20.09 10.12 31.35
N LYS A 2 20.77 11.23 31.15
CA LYS A 2 20.42 12.26 30.14
C LYS A 2 20.93 12.00 28.70
N PRO A 3 22.12 11.37 28.46
CA PRO A 3 22.61 11.22 27.08
C PRO A 3 21.82 10.19 26.25
N GLU A 4 21.23 9.15 26.86
CA GLU A 4 20.44 8.14 26.16
C GLU A 4 19.11 8.67 25.59
N LYS A 5 18.39 9.53 26.32
CA LYS A 5 17.13 10.14 25.87
C LYS A 5 17.31 11.13 24.71
N GLN A 6 18.44 11.86 24.67
CA GLN A 6 18.75 12.77 23.56
C GLN A 6 19.10 12.00 22.28
N ASN A 7 19.83 10.88 22.40
CA ASN A 7 20.13 10.00 21.29
C ASN A 7 18.87 9.36 20.70
N LEU A 8 17.91 8.93 21.54
CA LEU A 8 16.66 8.33 21.09
C LEU A 8 15.80 9.33 20.27
N LYS A 9 15.67 10.58 20.73
CA LYS A 9 14.93 11.63 20.00
C LYS A 9 15.55 11.89 18.62
N LYS A 10 16.88 11.96 18.54
CA LYS A 10 17.60 12.15 17.28
C LYS A 10 17.39 10.98 16.32
N ILE A 11 17.47 9.74 16.81
CA ILE A 11 17.23 8.53 16.01
C ILE A 11 15.77 8.51 15.49
N VAL A 12 14.79 8.80 16.32
CA VAL A 12 13.37 8.87 15.92
C VAL A 12 13.17 9.95 14.85
N LEU A 13 13.75 11.13 15.03
CA LEU A 13 13.66 12.21 14.05
C LEU A 13 14.26 11.81 12.70
N VAL A 14 15.49 11.27 12.69
CA VAL A 14 16.18 10.83 11.47
C VAL A 14 15.38 9.70 10.77
N ASN A 15 14.88 8.72 11.51
CA ASN A 15 14.03 7.66 10.95
C ASN A 15 12.75 8.20 10.33
N THR A 16 12.12 9.18 10.98
CA THR A 16 10.88 9.82 10.50
C THR A 16 11.13 10.61 9.22
N VAL A 17 12.14 11.46 9.19
CA VAL A 17 12.52 12.24 8.01
C VAL A 17 12.86 11.30 6.85
N ALA A 18 13.70 10.28 7.08
CA ALA A 18 14.06 9.31 6.06
C ALA A 18 12.84 8.55 5.51
N ASN A 19 11.83 8.29 6.35
CA ASN A 19 10.58 7.67 5.92
C ASN A 19 9.76 8.59 4.99
N TYR A 20 9.60 9.86 5.34
CA TYR A 20 8.88 10.82 4.48
C TYR A 20 9.59 11.06 3.15
N VAL A 21 10.92 11.21 3.16
CA VAL A 21 11.71 11.34 1.92
C VAL A 21 11.51 10.12 1.02
N LEU A 22 11.57 8.91 1.59
CA LEU A 22 11.35 7.67 0.84
C LEU A 22 9.93 7.61 0.24
N VAL A 23 8.91 8.01 0.99
CA VAL A 23 7.51 8.01 0.53
C VAL A 23 7.33 8.98 -0.64
N VAL A 24 7.84 10.21 -0.53
CA VAL A 24 7.78 11.22 -1.59
C VAL A 24 8.53 10.74 -2.84
N ALA A 25 9.75 10.23 -2.69
CA ALA A 25 10.54 9.71 -3.79
C ALA A 25 9.84 8.52 -4.49
N LYS A 26 9.31 7.58 -3.71
CA LYS A 26 8.55 6.44 -4.24
C LYS A 26 7.33 6.90 -5.02
N PHE A 27 6.60 7.88 -4.50
CA PHE A 27 5.41 8.40 -5.14
C PHE A 27 5.73 9.09 -6.47
N ALA A 28 6.71 10.00 -6.46
CA ALA A 28 7.14 10.72 -7.66
C ALA A 28 7.63 9.74 -8.75
N THR A 29 8.57 8.85 -8.39
CA THR A 29 9.11 7.88 -9.36
C THR A 29 8.04 6.93 -9.89
N GLN A 30 7.05 6.54 -9.09
CA GLN A 30 5.99 5.64 -9.50
C GLN A 30 5.08 6.25 -10.58
N ILE A 31 4.84 7.57 -10.53
CA ILE A 31 4.11 8.29 -11.59
C ILE A 31 4.89 8.19 -12.91
N PHE A 32 6.17 8.51 -12.92
CA PHE A 32 7.01 8.44 -14.12
C PHE A 32 7.19 7.01 -14.63
N ILE A 33 7.47 6.06 -13.75
CA ILE A 33 7.65 4.64 -14.12
C ILE A 33 6.37 4.09 -14.75
N THR A 34 5.19 4.39 -14.22
CA THR A 34 3.93 3.91 -14.81
C THR A 34 3.75 4.40 -16.24
N ARG A 35 4.06 5.69 -16.52
CA ARG A 35 4.04 6.22 -17.89
C ARG A 35 5.03 5.51 -18.81
N LEU A 36 6.28 5.37 -18.38
CA LEU A 36 7.32 4.67 -19.14
C LEU A 36 6.92 3.22 -19.46
N LEU A 37 6.39 2.51 -18.47
CA LEU A 37 5.97 1.12 -18.64
C LEU A 37 4.78 1.00 -19.60
N PHE A 38 3.76 1.84 -19.43
CA PHE A 38 2.56 1.75 -20.23
C PHE A 38 2.79 2.11 -21.69
N LEU A 39 3.47 3.24 -21.95
CA LEU A 39 3.79 3.70 -23.29
C LEU A 39 4.89 2.86 -23.95
N GLY A 40 5.88 2.40 -23.18
CA GLY A 40 7.01 1.64 -23.72
C GLY A 40 6.70 0.16 -24.00
N LEU A 41 5.81 -0.47 -23.23
CA LEU A 41 5.47 -1.89 -23.42
C LEU A 41 4.24 -2.10 -24.28
N GLY A 42 3.32 -1.12 -24.35
CA GLY A 42 1.98 -1.28 -24.91
C GLY A 42 1.04 -2.09 -24.00
N LYS A 43 -0.25 -2.09 -24.33
CA LYS A 43 -1.34 -2.63 -23.47
C LYS A 43 -1.11 -4.10 -23.06
N VAL A 44 -0.77 -4.98 -23.99
CA VAL A 44 -0.65 -6.43 -23.72
C VAL A 44 0.51 -6.75 -22.78
N SER A 45 1.71 -6.26 -23.09
CA SER A 45 2.89 -6.53 -22.28
C SER A 45 2.85 -5.81 -20.92
N TYR A 46 2.24 -4.62 -20.85
CA TYR A 46 1.98 -3.94 -19.58
C TYR A 46 0.95 -4.70 -18.72
N GLY A 47 -0.10 -5.26 -19.36
CA GLY A 47 -1.05 -6.14 -18.68
C GLY A 47 -0.38 -7.39 -18.11
N PHE A 48 0.50 -8.03 -18.90
CA PHE A 48 1.29 -9.17 -18.39
C PHE A 48 2.24 -8.76 -17.25
N TRP A 49 2.89 -7.61 -17.37
CA TRP A 49 3.69 -7.03 -16.29
C TRP A 49 2.90 -6.86 -14.99
N ALA A 50 1.70 -6.30 -15.06
CA ALA A 50 0.81 -6.15 -13.90
C ALA A 50 0.38 -7.51 -13.33
N LEU A 51 0.06 -8.46 -14.21
CA LEU A 51 -0.35 -9.82 -13.84
C LEU A 51 0.76 -10.57 -13.09
N ILE A 52 2.01 -10.57 -13.58
CA ILE A 52 3.12 -11.25 -12.91
C ILE A 52 3.39 -10.66 -11.52
N TRP A 53 3.31 -9.33 -11.35
CA TRP A 53 3.41 -8.70 -10.04
C TRP A 53 2.25 -9.05 -9.11
N SER A 54 1.06 -9.32 -9.63
CA SER A 54 -0.06 -9.82 -8.82
C SER A 54 0.17 -11.25 -8.38
N ILE A 55 0.54 -12.15 -9.30
CA ILE A 55 0.78 -13.56 -9.01
C ILE A 55 1.93 -13.71 -7.99
N PHE A 56 3.07 -13.11 -8.27
CA PHE A 56 4.22 -13.19 -7.36
C PHE A 56 4.06 -12.33 -6.09
N GLY A 57 3.10 -11.40 -6.07
CA GLY A 57 2.67 -10.72 -4.86
C GLY A 57 2.16 -11.69 -3.79
N TYR A 58 1.54 -12.80 -4.19
CA TYR A 58 1.11 -13.85 -3.27
C TYR A 58 2.26 -14.58 -2.57
N SER A 59 3.49 -14.50 -3.08
CA SER A 59 4.64 -15.05 -2.35
C SER A 59 4.83 -14.43 -0.96
N LEU A 60 4.36 -13.20 -0.75
CA LEU A 60 4.36 -12.58 0.58
C LEU A 60 3.49 -13.34 1.62
N LEU A 61 2.53 -14.15 1.16
CA LEU A 61 1.76 -15.02 2.06
C LEU A 61 2.61 -16.16 2.63
N LEU A 62 3.69 -16.51 1.97
CA LEU A 62 4.64 -17.50 2.47
C LEU A 62 5.53 -16.95 3.61
N ASP A 63 5.37 -15.67 3.98
CA ASP A 63 6.06 -15.08 5.13
C ASP A 63 5.59 -15.66 6.47
N PHE A 64 4.36 -16.10 6.59
CA PHE A 64 3.76 -16.65 7.83
C PHE A 64 4.04 -15.84 9.10
N GLY A 65 4.38 -14.55 8.97
CA GLY A 65 4.75 -13.67 10.07
C GLY A 65 6.22 -13.76 10.51
N PHE A 66 7.06 -14.51 9.81
CA PHE A 66 8.50 -14.62 10.12
C PHE A 66 9.22 -13.28 10.08
N GLY A 67 8.82 -12.36 9.19
CA GLY A 67 9.35 -10.99 9.16
C GLY A 67 9.11 -10.25 10.48
N THR A 68 7.89 -10.33 11.02
CA THR A 68 7.55 -9.75 12.33
C THR A 68 8.34 -10.39 13.47
N SER A 69 8.51 -11.72 13.42
CA SER A 69 9.32 -12.47 14.40
C SER A 69 10.80 -12.07 14.32
N ALA A 70 11.37 -11.95 13.12
CA ALA A 70 12.75 -11.50 12.92
C ALA A 70 12.99 -10.10 13.51
N LYS A 71 12.06 -9.17 13.29
CA LYS A 71 12.09 -7.84 13.91
C LYS A 71 12.07 -7.91 15.44
N LYS A 72 11.20 -8.74 16.03
CA LYS A 72 11.05 -8.90 17.48
C LYS A 72 12.32 -9.48 18.10
N VAL A 73 12.80 -10.64 17.62
CA VAL A 73 13.99 -11.29 18.19
C VAL A 73 15.26 -10.44 18.02
N THR A 74 15.31 -9.62 16.95
CA THR A 74 16.41 -8.66 16.77
C THR A 74 16.34 -7.52 17.78
N ALA A 75 15.15 -7.02 18.10
CA ALA A 75 14.99 -6.00 19.13
C ALA A 75 15.37 -6.56 20.51
N GLU A 76 15.01 -7.81 20.79
CA GLU A 76 15.34 -8.50 22.05
C GLU A 76 16.86 -8.69 22.21
N VAL A 77 17.56 -9.21 21.18
CA VAL A 77 19.02 -9.42 21.26
C VAL A 77 19.79 -8.13 21.40
N SER A 78 19.26 -7.02 20.91
CA SER A 78 19.89 -5.69 21.07
C SER A 78 19.99 -5.24 22.53
N VAL A 79 19.18 -5.83 23.41
CA VAL A 79 19.13 -5.55 24.86
C VAL A 79 19.75 -6.69 25.67
N THR A 80 19.41 -7.95 25.33
CA THR A 80 19.82 -9.15 26.11
C THR A 80 21.24 -9.61 25.78
N HIS A 81 21.73 -9.32 24.55
CA HIS A 81 22.99 -9.82 24.01
C HIS A 81 23.11 -11.35 23.93
N GLU A 82 21.98 -12.07 23.93
CA GLU A 82 21.91 -13.53 23.84
C GLU A 82 22.06 -14.03 22.40
N TYR A 83 23.22 -13.86 21.81
CA TYR A 83 23.47 -14.21 20.40
C TYR A 83 23.31 -15.70 20.08
N LYS A 84 23.46 -16.61 21.05
CA LYS A 84 23.29 -18.05 20.82
C LYS A 84 21.86 -18.39 20.45
N LEU A 85 20.89 -17.86 21.21
CA LEU A 85 19.46 -18.03 20.92
C LEU A 85 19.05 -17.28 19.64
N TYR A 86 19.52 -16.05 19.49
CA TYR A 86 19.26 -15.24 18.31
C TYR A 86 19.72 -15.91 17.01
N ASN A 87 20.93 -16.48 16.98
CA ASN A 87 21.46 -17.18 15.80
C ASN A 87 20.60 -18.41 15.44
N ARG A 88 20.07 -19.15 16.45
CA ARG A 88 19.13 -20.25 16.21
C ARG A 88 17.79 -19.75 15.64
N GLN A 89 17.19 -18.73 16.25
CA GLN A 89 15.93 -18.15 15.79
C GLN A 89 16.05 -17.60 14.37
N LEU A 90 17.08 -16.79 14.10
CA LEU A 90 17.25 -16.18 12.79
C LEU A 90 17.63 -17.18 11.71
N SER A 91 18.50 -18.17 12.02
CA SER A 91 18.81 -19.25 11.08
C SER A 91 17.57 -20.08 10.76
N THR A 92 16.70 -20.34 11.73
CA THR A 92 15.43 -21.04 11.52
C THR A 92 14.52 -20.25 10.56
N ILE A 93 14.39 -18.94 10.74
CA ILE A 93 13.61 -18.06 9.87
C ILE A 93 14.17 -18.07 8.44
N ILE A 94 15.48 -17.84 8.27
CA ILE A 94 16.10 -17.77 6.94
C ILE A 94 16.02 -19.12 6.21
N PHE A 95 16.23 -20.22 6.93
CA PHE A 95 16.09 -21.55 6.34
C PHE A 95 14.65 -21.85 5.94
N SER A 96 13.66 -21.46 6.76
CA SER A 96 12.25 -21.59 6.41
C SER A 96 11.91 -20.78 5.15
N TYR A 97 12.41 -19.56 5.00
CA TYR A 97 12.27 -18.79 3.76
C TYR A 97 12.96 -19.46 2.56
N SER A 98 14.09 -20.12 2.76
CA SER A 98 14.75 -20.87 1.68
C SER A 98 13.91 -22.06 1.22
N VAL A 99 13.24 -22.76 2.13
CA VAL A 99 12.27 -23.81 1.79
C VAL A 99 11.08 -23.21 1.01
N MET A 100 10.53 -22.07 1.44
CA MET A 100 9.45 -21.38 0.72
C MET A 100 9.89 -20.92 -0.68
N SER A 101 11.17 -20.54 -0.86
CA SER A 101 11.72 -20.22 -2.18
C SER A 101 11.67 -21.40 -3.14
N VAL A 102 11.90 -22.62 -2.65
CA VAL A 102 11.76 -23.84 -3.47
C VAL A 102 10.30 -24.03 -3.90
N PHE A 103 9.33 -23.78 -3.02
CA PHE A 103 7.91 -23.78 -3.40
C PHE A 103 7.57 -22.72 -4.45
N ILE A 104 8.14 -21.50 -4.36
CA ILE A 104 7.96 -20.46 -5.38
C ILE A 104 8.52 -20.94 -6.72
N ILE A 105 9.70 -21.59 -6.76
CA ILE A 105 10.29 -22.13 -8.00
C ILE A 105 9.38 -23.21 -8.59
N ILE A 106 8.93 -24.17 -7.78
CA ILE A 106 8.04 -25.25 -8.23
C ILE A 106 6.73 -24.67 -8.79
N ALA A 107 6.10 -23.76 -8.06
CA ALA A 107 4.89 -23.08 -8.52
C ALA A 107 5.14 -22.30 -9.82
N THR A 108 6.30 -21.64 -9.96
CA THR A 108 6.68 -20.93 -11.19
C THR A 108 6.78 -21.87 -12.39
N ILE A 109 7.39 -23.04 -12.23
CA ILE A 109 7.54 -24.03 -13.31
C ILE A 109 6.18 -24.57 -13.71
N ILE A 110 5.33 -24.92 -12.74
CA ILE A 110 3.97 -25.46 -13.00
C ILE A 110 3.12 -24.38 -13.70
N LEU A 111 3.06 -23.17 -13.17
CA LEU A 111 2.27 -22.08 -13.74
C LEU A 111 2.77 -21.67 -15.12
N LYS A 112 4.09 -21.60 -15.33
CA LYS A 112 4.69 -21.31 -16.64
C LYS A 112 4.15 -22.26 -17.72
N SER A 113 4.13 -23.54 -17.44
CA SER A 113 3.67 -24.56 -18.42
C SER A 113 2.18 -24.44 -18.73
N ASN A 114 1.40 -23.89 -17.83
CA ASN A 114 -0.06 -23.75 -17.92
C ASN A 114 -0.51 -22.30 -18.20
N LEU A 115 0.39 -21.36 -18.51
CA LEU A 115 0.04 -19.95 -18.66
C LEU A 115 -1.06 -19.71 -19.71
N ALA A 116 -0.97 -20.35 -20.88
CA ALA A 116 -1.95 -20.20 -21.94
C ALA A 116 -3.29 -20.90 -21.65
N LEU A 117 -3.30 -21.85 -20.74
CA LEU A 117 -4.53 -22.50 -20.28
C LEU A 117 -5.27 -21.60 -19.25
N ILE A 118 -4.52 -20.93 -18.40
CA ILE A 118 -5.08 -20.13 -17.31
C ILE A 118 -5.45 -18.72 -17.78
N PHE A 119 -4.63 -18.11 -18.61
CA PHE A 119 -4.77 -16.70 -19.03
C PHE A 119 -5.02 -16.60 -20.53
N LYS A 120 -5.90 -15.68 -20.91
CA LYS A 120 -6.19 -15.41 -22.33
C LYS A 120 -5.14 -14.50 -22.92
N PHE A 121 -4.42 -15.02 -23.92
CA PHE A 121 -3.47 -14.24 -24.74
C PHE A 121 -4.17 -13.79 -26.04
N PRO A 122 -3.79 -12.64 -26.60
CA PRO A 122 -4.28 -12.25 -27.93
C PRO A 122 -3.82 -13.24 -29.01
N GLU A 123 -4.60 -13.34 -30.08
CA GLU A 123 -4.24 -14.16 -31.24
C GLU A 123 -2.87 -13.74 -31.81
N GLY A 124 -2.03 -14.73 -32.12
CA GLY A 124 -0.67 -14.47 -32.62
C GLY A 124 0.36 -14.07 -31.56
N ALA A 125 0.02 -14.05 -30.28
CA ALA A 125 0.99 -13.75 -29.22
C ALA A 125 2.06 -14.85 -29.13
N ASP A 126 3.32 -14.44 -29.00
CA ASP A 126 4.44 -15.38 -28.71
C ASP A 126 4.35 -15.84 -27.24
N ILE A 127 3.58 -16.91 -26.99
CA ILE A 127 3.39 -17.50 -25.66
C ILE A 127 4.72 -17.94 -25.07
N ALA A 128 5.65 -18.47 -25.88
CA ALA A 128 6.95 -18.92 -25.42
C ALA A 128 7.78 -17.75 -24.85
N TYR A 129 7.68 -16.57 -25.44
CA TYR A 129 8.27 -15.35 -24.90
C TYR A 129 7.71 -14.99 -23.52
N TYR A 130 6.39 -14.98 -23.33
CA TYR A 130 5.75 -14.69 -22.04
C TYR A 130 6.06 -15.76 -20.99
N GLN A 131 6.13 -17.03 -21.39
CA GLN A 131 6.57 -18.13 -20.52
C GLN A 131 8.01 -17.93 -20.04
N LYS A 132 8.90 -17.47 -20.92
CA LYS A 132 10.28 -17.15 -20.59
C LYS A 132 10.36 -15.99 -19.59
N VAL A 133 9.62 -14.92 -19.83
CA VAL A 133 9.53 -13.78 -18.89
C VAL A 133 9.06 -14.23 -17.52
N PHE A 134 7.97 -15.03 -17.47
CA PHE A 134 7.40 -15.55 -16.23
C PHE A 134 8.40 -16.41 -15.45
N LEU A 135 9.11 -17.30 -16.15
CA LEU A 135 10.11 -18.19 -15.55
C LEU A 135 11.27 -17.40 -14.90
N PHE A 136 11.90 -16.49 -15.67
CA PHE A 136 13.01 -15.70 -15.14
C PHE A 136 12.58 -14.82 -13.98
N PHE A 137 11.43 -14.16 -14.09
CA PHE A 137 10.88 -13.33 -13.02
C PHE A 137 10.66 -14.15 -11.74
N GLY A 138 10.00 -15.32 -11.85
CA GLY A 138 9.67 -16.16 -10.69
C GLY A 138 10.92 -16.76 -10.01
N ILE A 139 11.89 -17.24 -10.79
CA ILE A 139 13.15 -17.75 -10.25
C ILE A 139 13.90 -16.65 -9.49
N LEU A 140 14.01 -15.46 -10.06
CA LEU A 140 14.71 -14.34 -9.41
C LEU A 140 13.97 -13.86 -8.15
N ILE A 141 12.64 -13.81 -8.15
CA ILE A 141 11.84 -13.53 -6.95
C ILE A 141 12.08 -14.57 -5.86
N ALA A 142 12.15 -15.86 -6.23
CA ALA A 142 12.44 -16.92 -5.28
C ALA A 142 13.80 -16.74 -4.60
N PHE A 143 14.84 -16.36 -5.35
CA PHE A 143 16.15 -16.04 -4.77
C PHE A 143 16.15 -14.77 -3.91
N ALA A 144 15.33 -13.78 -4.26
CA ALA A 144 15.21 -12.55 -3.48
C ALA A 144 14.41 -12.75 -2.17
N PHE A 145 13.57 -13.77 -2.07
CA PHE A 145 12.66 -13.99 -0.95
C PHE A 145 13.36 -14.17 0.40
N PRO A 146 14.34 -15.08 0.58
CA PRO A 146 15.05 -15.26 1.86
C PRO A 146 15.83 -14.03 2.30
N THR A 147 16.34 -13.26 1.35
CA THR A 147 17.15 -12.07 1.64
C THR A 147 16.29 -10.88 2.13
N GLY A 148 14.97 -10.96 1.96
CA GLY A 148 14.03 -9.93 2.44
C GLY A 148 14.04 -9.74 3.96
N VAL A 149 14.42 -10.76 4.74
CA VAL A 149 14.49 -10.73 6.21
C VAL A 149 15.40 -9.61 6.74
N PHE A 150 16.45 -9.27 6.03
CA PHE A 150 17.40 -8.23 6.45
C PHE A 150 16.78 -6.82 6.53
N ASN A 151 15.68 -6.59 5.82
CA ASN A 151 14.87 -5.38 6.00
C ASN A 151 14.29 -5.30 7.42
N GLU A 152 13.79 -6.42 7.94
CA GLU A 152 13.13 -6.49 9.25
C GLU A 152 14.14 -6.44 10.39
N ILE A 153 15.32 -7.03 10.20
CA ILE A 153 16.42 -6.95 11.18
C ILE A 153 16.84 -5.50 11.41
N LEU A 154 17.00 -4.71 10.36
CA LEU A 154 17.36 -3.28 10.51
C LEU A 154 16.26 -2.47 11.21
N ILE A 155 15.00 -2.85 11.07
CA ILE A 155 13.91 -2.25 11.84
C ILE A 155 14.04 -2.63 13.32
N GLY A 156 14.29 -3.90 13.63
CA GLY A 156 14.52 -4.39 14.99
C GLY A 156 15.68 -3.68 15.69
N LEU A 157 16.74 -3.35 14.97
CA LEU A 157 17.88 -2.55 15.45
C LEU A 157 17.61 -1.05 15.59
N ASN A 158 16.39 -0.56 15.29
CA ASN A 158 16.07 0.87 15.19
C ASN A 158 16.92 1.63 14.14
N LYS A 159 17.50 0.93 13.15
CA LYS A 159 18.30 1.50 12.04
C LYS A 159 17.44 1.70 10.77
N ILE A 160 16.19 2.16 10.94
CA ILE A 160 15.22 2.34 9.85
C ILE A 160 15.77 3.30 8.78
N TYR A 161 16.52 4.32 9.17
CA TYR A 161 17.13 5.27 8.24
C TYR A 161 18.10 4.60 7.25
N ILE A 162 18.88 3.61 7.70
CA ILE A 162 19.82 2.87 6.83
C ILE A 162 19.04 2.10 5.76
N ARG A 163 18.02 1.34 6.18
CA ARG A 163 17.11 0.65 5.27
C ARG A 163 16.48 1.61 4.26
N ASN A 164 16.03 2.77 4.71
CA ASN A 164 15.36 3.76 3.87
C ASN A 164 16.31 4.42 2.88
N ILE A 165 17.57 4.66 3.24
CA ILE A 165 18.61 5.15 2.31
C ILE A 165 18.87 4.12 1.21
N VAL A 166 19.09 2.84 1.56
CA VAL A 166 19.28 1.78 0.56
C VAL A 166 18.07 1.68 -0.38
N ARG A 167 16.84 1.72 0.16
CA ARG A 167 15.61 1.73 -0.63
C ARG A 167 15.49 2.95 -1.55
N LEU A 168 15.90 4.13 -1.08
CA LEU A 168 15.91 5.35 -1.89
C LEU A 168 16.85 5.20 -3.09
N ILE A 169 18.07 4.70 -2.85
CA ILE A 169 19.03 4.39 -3.92
C ILE A 169 18.45 3.36 -4.88
N THR A 170 17.83 2.30 -4.35
CA THR A 170 17.18 1.24 -5.15
C THR A 170 16.10 1.82 -6.07
N ILE A 171 15.24 2.71 -5.55
CA ILE A 171 14.19 3.37 -6.35
C ILE A 171 14.81 4.18 -7.49
N PHE A 172 15.86 4.94 -7.20
CA PHE A 172 16.53 5.76 -8.20
C PHE A 172 17.23 4.90 -9.27
N VAL A 173 17.97 3.86 -8.85
CA VAL A 173 18.62 2.91 -9.76
C VAL A 173 17.59 2.20 -10.63
N ASN A 174 16.48 1.75 -10.03
CA ASN A 174 15.40 1.09 -10.78
C ASN A 174 14.76 2.04 -11.80
N PHE A 175 14.49 3.30 -11.42
CA PHE A 175 13.96 4.31 -12.33
C PHE A 175 14.90 4.55 -13.52
N LEU A 176 16.18 4.79 -13.24
CA LEU A 176 17.19 5.03 -14.27
C LEU A 176 17.34 3.84 -15.21
N GLY A 177 17.38 2.62 -14.67
CA GLY A 177 17.51 1.43 -15.49
C GLY A 177 16.27 1.15 -16.34
N ILE A 178 15.07 1.36 -15.83
CA ILE A 178 13.85 1.28 -16.63
C ILE A 178 13.87 2.29 -17.78
N PHE A 179 14.28 3.53 -17.50
CA PHE A 179 14.44 4.55 -18.53
C PHE A 179 15.44 4.13 -19.62
N LEU A 180 16.60 3.60 -19.22
CA LEU A 180 17.63 3.12 -20.17
C LEU A 180 17.15 1.90 -20.97
N ILE A 181 16.43 0.96 -20.35
CA ILE A 181 15.87 -0.23 -21.01
C ILE A 181 14.99 0.22 -22.20
N PHE A 182 14.08 1.17 -21.99
CA PHE A 182 13.23 1.67 -23.07
C PHE A 182 13.98 2.54 -24.06
N LYS A 183 14.92 3.37 -23.61
CA LYS A 183 15.77 4.18 -24.50
C LYS A 183 16.57 3.34 -25.49
N PHE A 184 17.03 2.15 -25.07
CA PHE A 184 17.78 1.21 -25.91
C PHE A 184 16.89 0.18 -26.64
N GLY A 185 15.57 0.31 -26.57
CA GLY A 185 14.63 -0.56 -27.26
C GLY A 185 14.49 -1.97 -26.69
N TYR A 186 14.92 -2.20 -25.44
CA TYR A 186 14.72 -3.50 -24.79
C TYR A 186 13.27 -3.68 -24.36
N GLY A 187 12.81 -4.95 -24.42
CA GLY A 187 11.44 -5.32 -24.09
C GLY A 187 11.22 -5.80 -22.65
N LEU A 188 10.06 -6.44 -22.47
CA LEU A 188 9.54 -6.90 -21.19
C LEU A 188 10.48 -7.89 -20.46
N LEU A 189 11.20 -8.76 -21.18
CA LEU A 189 12.12 -9.73 -20.56
C LEU A 189 13.26 -9.02 -19.82
N MET A 190 13.91 -8.05 -20.47
CA MET A 190 15.00 -7.29 -19.83
C MET A 190 14.48 -6.48 -18.64
N LEU A 191 13.30 -5.88 -18.76
CA LEU A 191 12.64 -5.17 -17.68
C LEU A 191 12.39 -6.10 -16.47
N ALA A 192 11.86 -7.30 -16.72
CA ALA A 192 11.54 -8.28 -15.69
C ALA A 192 12.79 -8.72 -14.92
N VAL A 193 13.82 -9.11 -15.65
CA VAL A 193 15.11 -9.52 -15.06
C VAL A 193 15.75 -8.37 -14.29
N TYR A 194 15.86 -7.19 -14.91
CA TYR A 194 16.47 -6.02 -14.29
C TYR A 194 15.79 -5.62 -12.98
N SER A 195 14.46 -5.49 -13.00
CA SER A 195 13.71 -5.02 -11.83
C SER A 195 13.88 -5.92 -10.62
N VAL A 196 13.88 -7.25 -10.83
CA VAL A 196 14.06 -8.19 -9.73
C VAL A 196 15.54 -8.27 -9.30
N CYS A 197 16.49 -8.19 -10.24
CA CYS A 197 17.91 -8.12 -9.90
C CYS A 197 18.23 -6.90 -9.02
N VAL A 198 17.67 -5.74 -9.31
CA VAL A 198 17.84 -4.54 -8.49
C VAL A 198 17.29 -4.74 -7.07
N ILE A 199 16.14 -5.39 -6.92
CA ILE A 199 15.56 -5.74 -5.62
C ILE A 199 16.49 -6.71 -4.87
N PHE A 200 16.92 -7.77 -5.52
CA PHE A 200 17.81 -8.78 -4.94
C PHE A 200 19.15 -8.17 -4.49
N LEU A 201 19.77 -7.36 -5.34
CA LEU A 201 21.02 -6.65 -4.99
C LEU A 201 20.82 -5.69 -3.80
N SER A 202 19.69 -5.00 -3.73
CA SER A 202 19.38 -4.14 -2.58
C SER A 202 19.28 -4.94 -1.28
N HIS A 203 18.69 -6.13 -1.32
CA HIS A 203 18.63 -7.03 -0.15
C HIS A 203 20.01 -7.55 0.23
N LEU A 204 20.88 -7.86 -0.73
CA LEU A 204 22.28 -8.26 -0.45
C LEU A 204 23.06 -7.11 0.22
N VAL A 205 22.89 -5.88 -0.24
CA VAL A 205 23.49 -4.70 0.43
C VAL A 205 23.01 -4.58 1.87
N LEU A 206 21.69 -4.76 2.13
CA LEU A 206 21.15 -4.75 3.49
C LEU A 206 21.69 -5.91 4.34
N ALA A 207 21.87 -7.09 3.75
CA ALA A 207 22.50 -8.24 4.41
C ALA A 207 23.95 -7.92 4.81
N MET A 208 24.77 -7.38 3.90
CA MET A 208 26.15 -7.00 4.18
C MET A 208 26.24 -5.95 5.30
N ILE A 209 25.37 -4.93 5.27
CA ILE A 209 25.30 -3.93 6.34
C ILE A 209 24.91 -4.57 7.67
N THR A 210 23.92 -5.46 7.67
CA THR A 210 23.46 -6.15 8.88
C THR A 210 24.56 -7.00 9.51
N LEU A 211 25.30 -7.78 8.69
CA LEU A 211 26.43 -8.59 9.16
C LEU A 211 27.55 -7.74 9.76
N LYS A 212 27.79 -6.54 9.23
CA LYS A 212 28.74 -5.58 9.83
C LYS A 212 28.25 -4.99 11.15
N LEU A 213 26.93 -4.77 11.27
CA LEU A 213 26.34 -4.19 12.50
C LEU A 213 26.21 -5.20 13.63
N ILE A 214 26.11 -6.49 13.31
CA ILE A 214 26.00 -7.58 14.30
C ILE A 214 27.13 -8.59 14.01
N PRO A 215 28.37 -8.35 14.47
CA PRO A 215 29.51 -9.24 14.21
C PRO A 215 29.33 -10.66 14.77
N ASN A 216 28.52 -10.81 15.82
CA ASN A 216 28.24 -12.11 16.46
C ASN A 216 27.10 -12.89 15.77
N LEU A 217 26.50 -12.35 14.70
CA LEU A 217 25.49 -13.01 13.90
C LEU A 217 26.11 -14.13 13.08
N LYS A 218 25.67 -15.36 13.32
CA LYS A 218 26.09 -16.56 12.59
C LYS A 218 24.87 -17.25 12.03
N ILE A 219 24.73 -17.24 10.70
CA ILE A 219 23.66 -17.92 9.98
C ILE A 219 24.19 -19.26 9.49
N SER A 220 23.62 -20.35 9.96
CA SER A 220 24.02 -21.70 9.55
C SER A 220 22.86 -22.68 9.68
N ILE A 221 22.80 -23.67 8.78
CA ILE A 221 21.84 -24.76 8.85
C ILE A 221 21.95 -25.57 10.15
N LYS A 222 23.13 -25.60 10.76
CA LYS A 222 23.37 -26.26 12.06
C LYS A 222 22.60 -25.62 13.21
N TYR A 223 22.16 -24.39 13.06
CA TYR A 223 21.36 -23.65 14.04
C TYR A 223 19.86 -23.74 13.76
N PHE A 224 19.44 -24.44 12.70
CA PHE A 224 18.02 -24.68 12.43
C PHE A 224 17.39 -25.50 13.55
N ASP A 225 16.23 -25.04 14.02
CA ASP A 225 15.51 -25.67 15.12
C ASP A 225 14.01 -25.68 14.87
N LEU A 226 13.48 -26.87 14.61
CA LEU A 226 12.06 -27.07 14.29
C LEU A 226 11.14 -26.71 15.50
N SER A 227 11.63 -26.83 16.74
CA SER A 227 10.85 -26.50 17.92
C SER A 227 10.55 -25.01 18.01
N LEU A 228 11.48 -24.16 17.58
CA LEU A 228 11.31 -22.70 17.53
C LEU A 228 10.32 -22.28 16.44
N LEU A 229 10.13 -23.09 15.40
CA LEU A 229 9.22 -22.75 14.29
C LEU A 229 7.79 -22.54 14.79
N LYS A 230 7.30 -23.40 15.69
CA LYS A 230 5.94 -23.29 16.25
C LYS A 230 5.75 -22.00 17.06
N GLU A 231 6.77 -21.60 17.81
CA GLU A 231 6.74 -20.37 18.61
C GLU A 231 6.75 -19.13 17.70
N LEU A 232 7.59 -19.13 16.66
CA LEU A 232 7.74 -18.02 15.72
C LEU A 232 6.47 -17.79 14.88
N VAL A 233 5.76 -18.85 14.47
CA VAL A 233 4.52 -18.77 13.70
C VAL A 233 3.31 -18.42 14.58
N GLY A 234 3.22 -18.98 15.77
CA GLY A 234 2.04 -18.86 16.66
C GLY A 234 1.69 -17.42 17.06
N PHE A 235 2.68 -16.54 17.14
CA PHE A 235 2.51 -15.15 17.58
C PHE A 235 1.70 -14.30 16.59
N SER A 236 1.67 -14.64 15.29
CA SER A 236 1.17 -13.75 14.23
C SER A 236 -0.03 -14.28 13.46
N PHE A 237 -0.64 -15.40 13.90
CA PHE A 237 -1.67 -16.11 13.10
C PHE A 237 -2.87 -15.24 12.69
N PHE A 238 -3.47 -14.47 13.60
CA PHE A 238 -4.60 -13.60 13.25
C PHE A 238 -4.19 -12.42 12.36
N ALA A 239 -3.01 -11.86 12.60
CA ALA A 239 -2.46 -10.82 11.72
C ALA A 239 -2.20 -11.36 10.32
N TYR A 240 -1.74 -12.61 10.22
CA TYR A 240 -1.58 -13.32 8.96
C TYR A 240 -2.91 -13.51 8.21
N ILE A 241 -3.98 -13.92 8.89
CA ILE A 241 -5.31 -14.06 8.27
C ILE A 241 -5.79 -12.72 7.70
N VAL A 242 -5.62 -11.62 8.44
CA VAL A 242 -5.97 -10.27 7.96
C VAL A 242 -5.15 -9.89 6.73
N MET A 243 -3.85 -10.19 6.74
CA MET A 243 -2.96 -9.96 5.60
C MET A 243 -3.38 -10.80 4.38
N PHE A 244 -3.72 -12.08 4.59
CA PHE A 244 -4.21 -12.99 3.57
C PHE A 244 -5.50 -12.46 2.92
N ALA A 245 -6.50 -12.06 3.72
CA ALA A 245 -7.74 -11.48 3.23
C ALA A 245 -7.49 -10.19 2.40
N ASN A 246 -6.64 -9.29 2.89
CA ASN A 246 -6.28 -8.08 2.15
C ASN A 246 -5.58 -8.39 0.82
N MET A 247 -4.70 -9.39 0.79
CA MET A 247 -4.04 -9.81 -0.46
C MET A 247 -5.05 -10.34 -1.49
N ILE A 248 -6.01 -11.13 -1.05
CA ILE A 248 -7.09 -11.61 -1.93
C ILE A 248 -7.83 -10.41 -2.51
N ILE A 249 -8.31 -9.50 -1.69
CA ILE A 249 -9.10 -8.34 -2.14
C ILE A 249 -8.34 -7.48 -3.17
N TYR A 250 -7.03 -7.27 -2.98
CA TYR A 250 -6.28 -6.31 -3.80
C TYR A 250 -5.46 -6.91 -4.94
N LYS A 251 -5.26 -8.24 -4.97
CA LYS A 251 -4.41 -8.90 -5.98
C LYS A 251 -5.17 -9.87 -6.86
N THR A 252 -6.28 -10.45 -6.39
CA THR A 252 -7.05 -11.43 -7.15
C THR A 252 -7.73 -10.82 -8.36
N ASP A 253 -8.16 -9.57 -8.30
CA ASP A 253 -8.85 -8.88 -9.38
C ASP A 253 -8.09 -8.95 -10.71
N GLN A 254 -6.79 -8.68 -10.69
CA GLN A 254 -5.95 -8.73 -11.90
C GLN A 254 -5.82 -10.15 -12.45
N ILE A 255 -5.82 -11.16 -11.58
CA ILE A 255 -5.76 -12.58 -11.97
C ILE A 255 -7.10 -12.99 -12.62
N ILE A 256 -8.23 -12.60 -12.01
CA ILE A 256 -9.57 -12.86 -12.57
C ILE A 256 -9.72 -12.20 -13.94
N VAL A 257 -9.34 -10.92 -14.05
CA VAL A 257 -9.39 -10.19 -15.34
C VAL A 257 -8.51 -10.88 -16.39
N GLY A 258 -7.29 -11.27 -16.03
CA GLY A 258 -6.36 -11.94 -16.95
C GLY A 258 -6.85 -13.30 -17.42
N ALA A 259 -7.48 -14.08 -16.52
CA ALA A 259 -8.03 -15.38 -16.82
C ALA A 259 -9.31 -15.29 -17.69
N MET A 260 -10.20 -14.34 -17.39
CA MET A 260 -11.51 -14.28 -18.05
C MET A 260 -11.55 -13.38 -19.28
N LEU A 261 -10.83 -12.26 -19.29
CA LEU A 261 -10.87 -11.26 -20.37
C LEU A 261 -9.54 -11.09 -21.11
N GLY A 262 -8.41 -11.47 -20.49
CA GLY A 262 -7.08 -11.42 -21.10
C GLY A 262 -6.24 -10.20 -20.72
N LEU A 263 -5.02 -10.17 -21.25
CA LEU A 263 -3.94 -9.28 -20.79
C LEU A 263 -4.22 -7.80 -21.03
N SER A 264 -4.86 -7.44 -22.15
CA SER A 264 -5.22 -6.04 -22.45
C SER A 264 -6.19 -5.48 -21.41
N SER A 265 -7.15 -6.29 -20.96
CA SER A 265 -8.11 -5.92 -19.92
C SER A 265 -7.44 -5.79 -18.54
N VAL A 266 -6.37 -6.56 -18.27
CA VAL A 266 -5.55 -6.37 -17.05
C VAL A 266 -4.90 -4.98 -17.05
N ALA A 267 -4.40 -4.52 -18.22
CA ALA A 267 -3.84 -3.18 -18.34
C ALA A 267 -4.88 -2.08 -18.08
N ILE A 268 -6.09 -2.24 -18.65
CA ILE A 268 -7.24 -1.33 -18.44
C ILE A 268 -7.57 -1.24 -16.95
N TYR A 269 -7.74 -2.38 -16.28
CA TYR A 269 -8.04 -2.45 -14.83
C TYR A 269 -6.91 -1.84 -13.99
N GLN A 270 -5.64 -2.15 -14.30
CA GLN A 270 -4.48 -1.66 -13.57
C GLN A 270 -4.36 -0.13 -13.65
N ILE A 271 -4.62 0.46 -14.82
CA ILE A 271 -4.57 1.93 -14.99
C ILE A 271 -5.76 2.57 -14.29
N GLY A 272 -6.98 2.05 -14.50
CA GLY A 272 -8.19 2.55 -13.87
C GLY A 272 -8.12 2.56 -12.35
N SER A 273 -7.52 1.53 -11.73
CA SER A 273 -7.33 1.47 -10.28
C SER A 273 -6.19 2.34 -9.75
N ARG A 274 -5.36 2.94 -10.61
CA ARG A 274 -4.12 3.60 -10.20
C ARG A 274 -4.32 4.82 -9.31
N LEU A 275 -5.29 5.67 -9.64
CA LEU A 275 -5.58 6.88 -8.85
C LEU A 275 -6.13 6.52 -7.46
N ALA A 276 -6.91 5.46 -7.35
CA ALA A 276 -7.41 4.94 -6.08
C ALA A 276 -6.27 4.49 -5.14
N TRP A 277 -5.20 3.89 -5.69
CA TRP A 277 -4.02 3.55 -4.90
C TRP A 277 -3.29 4.76 -4.34
N ILE A 278 -3.37 5.93 -5.00
CA ILE A 278 -2.85 7.19 -4.47
C ILE A 278 -3.61 7.58 -3.19
N LEU A 279 -4.94 7.49 -3.20
CA LEU A 279 -5.76 7.71 -2.01
C LEU A 279 -5.41 6.75 -0.87
N ALA A 280 -5.26 5.45 -1.18
CA ALA A 280 -4.90 4.43 -0.19
C ALA A 280 -3.57 4.73 0.51
N GLN A 281 -2.58 5.26 -0.19
CA GLN A 281 -1.27 5.63 0.37
C GLN A 281 -1.39 6.72 1.47
N LEU A 282 -2.26 7.70 1.28
CA LEU A 282 -2.53 8.74 2.29
C LEU A 282 -3.06 8.13 3.58
N SER A 283 -4.02 7.21 3.46
CA SER A 283 -4.59 6.50 4.60
C SER A 283 -3.54 5.69 5.38
N ASN A 284 -2.70 4.94 4.67
CA ASN A 284 -1.70 4.08 5.31
C ASN A 284 -0.69 4.87 6.15
N GLN A 285 -0.27 6.05 5.67
CA GLN A 285 0.62 6.93 6.45
C GLN A 285 -0.05 7.43 7.73
N PHE A 286 -1.31 7.79 7.65
CA PHE A 286 -2.07 8.25 8.79
C PHE A 286 -2.29 7.17 9.84
N GLN A 287 -2.68 5.98 9.41
CA GLN A 287 -2.91 4.82 10.28
C GLN A 287 -1.66 4.38 11.03
N GLY A 288 -0.50 4.38 10.35
CA GLY A 288 0.78 4.01 10.94
C GLY A 288 1.15 4.85 12.18
N ASN A 289 0.76 6.13 12.18
CA ASN A 289 0.99 7.03 13.31
C ASN A 289 -0.06 6.90 14.43
N LEU A 290 -1.29 6.54 14.09
CA LEU A 290 -2.39 6.44 15.05
C LEU A 290 -2.32 5.17 15.91
N SER A 291 -1.90 4.06 15.33
CA SER A 291 -1.91 2.74 15.97
C SER A 291 -1.16 2.68 17.31
N PRO A 292 0.09 3.20 17.43
CA PRO A 292 0.82 3.15 18.71
C PRO A 292 0.13 3.98 19.80
N ILE A 293 -0.45 5.13 19.44
CA ILE A 293 -1.14 6.03 20.36
C ILE A 293 -2.40 5.36 20.89
N ALA A 294 -3.20 4.76 20.00
CA ALA A 294 -4.41 4.05 20.37
C ALA A 294 -4.11 2.86 21.32
N ALA A 295 -3.05 2.09 21.03
CA ALA A 295 -2.64 0.97 21.87
C ALA A 295 -2.21 1.41 23.28
N SER A 296 -1.44 2.50 23.41
CA SER A 296 -1.01 3.04 24.70
C SER A 296 -2.22 3.51 25.53
N LEU A 297 -3.09 4.32 24.94
CA LEU A 297 -4.26 4.85 25.66
C LEU A 297 -5.23 3.76 26.11
N TYR A 298 -5.39 2.72 25.29
CA TYR A 298 -6.21 1.56 25.68
C TYR A 298 -5.61 0.79 26.86
N LYS A 299 -4.29 0.53 26.82
CA LYS A 299 -3.58 -0.13 27.90
C LYS A 299 -3.63 0.66 29.21
N ASP A 300 -3.56 1.99 29.13
CA ASP A 300 -3.61 2.89 30.28
C ASP A 300 -5.04 3.15 30.79
N GLY A 301 -6.07 2.51 30.19
CA GLY A 301 -7.48 2.67 30.58
C GLY A 301 -8.08 4.03 30.24
N GLN A 302 -7.40 4.85 29.40
CA GLN A 302 -7.84 6.20 29.06
C GLN A 302 -8.88 6.20 27.93
N HIS A 303 -10.03 5.57 28.16
CA HIS A 303 -11.06 5.35 27.13
C HIS A 303 -11.65 6.66 26.55
N GLU A 304 -11.83 7.71 27.36
CA GLU A 304 -12.34 8.99 26.88
C GLU A 304 -11.34 9.67 25.92
N ARG A 305 -10.05 9.65 26.24
CA ARG A 305 -8.99 10.14 25.35
C ARG A 305 -8.91 9.33 24.05
N LEU A 306 -9.04 8.01 24.15
CA LEU A 306 -9.09 7.15 22.97
C LEU A 306 -10.26 7.51 22.05
N ARG A 307 -11.43 7.80 22.62
CA ARG A 307 -12.62 8.26 21.91
C ARG A 307 -12.39 9.60 21.21
N GLU A 308 -11.83 10.59 21.91
CA GLU A 308 -11.52 11.90 21.34
C GLU A 308 -10.53 11.80 20.18
N ILE A 309 -9.46 11.02 20.34
CA ILE A 309 -8.48 10.78 19.30
C ILE A 309 -9.11 10.09 18.09
N LEU A 310 -10.01 9.13 18.29
CA LEU A 310 -10.72 8.48 17.20
C LEU A 310 -11.57 9.47 16.40
N ILE A 311 -12.36 10.31 17.08
CA ILE A 311 -13.23 11.31 16.43
C ILE A 311 -12.38 12.33 15.66
N ASN A 312 -11.38 12.91 16.31
CA ASN A 312 -10.53 13.94 15.72
C ASN A 312 -9.71 13.40 14.56
N SER A 313 -9.17 12.18 14.70
CA SER A 313 -8.41 11.50 13.65
C SER A 313 -9.28 11.21 12.43
N ASN A 314 -10.49 10.68 12.64
CA ASN A 314 -11.42 10.42 11.56
C ASN A 314 -11.90 11.70 10.88
N LYS A 315 -12.12 12.78 11.63
CA LYS A 315 -12.43 14.09 11.08
C LYS A 315 -11.32 14.60 10.18
N PHE A 316 -10.09 14.53 10.66
CA PHE A 316 -8.91 15.00 9.93
C PHE A 316 -8.64 14.17 8.67
N ILE A 317 -8.68 12.83 8.76
CA ILE A 317 -8.47 11.97 7.59
C ILE A 317 -9.60 12.14 6.57
N THR A 318 -10.87 12.26 7.01
CA THR A 318 -12.00 12.52 6.13
C THR A 318 -11.83 13.86 5.42
N PHE A 319 -11.48 14.92 6.14
CA PHE A 319 -11.24 16.24 5.57
C PHE A 319 -10.17 16.24 4.49
N ILE A 320 -9.01 15.67 4.77
CA ILE A 320 -7.91 15.59 3.77
C ILE A 320 -8.29 14.67 2.61
N THR A 321 -8.82 13.48 2.89
CA THR A 321 -9.12 12.51 1.83
C THR A 321 -10.20 13.03 0.88
N THR A 322 -11.16 13.80 1.37
CA THR A 322 -12.26 14.35 0.55
C THR A 322 -11.75 15.27 -0.56
N ILE A 323 -10.82 16.18 -0.28
CA ILE A 323 -10.28 17.04 -1.35
C ILE A 323 -9.48 16.26 -2.38
N PHE A 324 -8.67 15.28 -1.95
CA PHE A 324 -7.95 14.42 -2.88
C PHE A 324 -8.91 13.56 -3.70
N PHE A 325 -9.98 13.04 -3.10
CA PHE A 325 -11.03 12.30 -3.80
C PHE A 325 -11.71 13.16 -4.87
N ILE A 326 -12.10 14.39 -4.54
CA ILE A 326 -12.72 15.34 -5.47
C ILE A 326 -11.78 15.63 -6.66
N ILE A 327 -10.52 15.96 -6.38
CA ILE A 327 -9.52 16.28 -7.41
C ILE A 327 -9.26 15.05 -8.29
N LEU A 328 -8.96 13.89 -7.70
CA LEU A 328 -8.61 12.67 -8.44
C LEU A 328 -9.80 12.05 -9.18
N THR A 329 -11.03 12.37 -8.79
CA THR A 329 -12.24 11.86 -9.45
C THR A 329 -12.73 12.82 -10.53
N LEU A 330 -12.91 14.10 -10.22
CA LEU A 330 -13.41 15.05 -11.21
C LEU A 330 -12.38 15.38 -12.29
N LEU A 331 -11.10 15.45 -11.94
CA LEU A 331 -10.02 15.66 -12.89
C LEU A 331 -9.42 14.34 -13.43
N ALA A 332 -10.08 13.19 -13.21
CA ALA A 332 -9.57 11.90 -13.68
C ALA A 332 -9.27 11.88 -15.18
N LYS A 333 -10.21 12.40 -16.00
CA LYS A 333 -10.07 12.44 -17.46
C LYS A 333 -8.87 13.28 -17.91
N PRO A 334 -8.69 14.55 -17.52
CA PRO A 334 -7.48 15.31 -17.85
C PRO A 334 -6.21 14.76 -17.22
N ILE A 335 -6.26 14.18 -16.01
CA ILE A 335 -5.10 13.51 -15.39
C ILE A 335 -4.62 12.35 -16.26
N LEU A 336 -5.51 11.43 -16.64
CA LEU A 336 -5.15 10.25 -17.43
C LEU A 336 -4.71 10.64 -18.85
N TYR A 337 -5.32 11.66 -19.46
CA TYR A 337 -4.92 12.19 -20.75
C TYR A 337 -3.49 12.76 -20.74
N ILE A 338 -3.20 13.67 -19.81
CA ILE A 338 -1.86 14.27 -19.70
C ILE A 338 -0.81 13.24 -19.31
N TRP A 339 -1.18 12.32 -18.42
CA TRP A 339 -0.24 11.37 -17.85
C TRP A 339 0.05 10.19 -18.79
N LEU A 340 -0.98 9.57 -19.37
CA LEU A 340 -0.87 8.30 -20.08
C LEU A 340 -1.40 8.38 -21.53
N GLU A 341 -1.86 9.54 -21.99
CA GLU A 341 -2.49 9.75 -23.31
C GLU A 341 -3.74 8.87 -23.51
N VAL A 342 -4.48 8.61 -22.41
CA VAL A 342 -5.62 7.70 -22.38
C VAL A 342 -6.92 8.48 -22.18
N THR A 343 -7.91 8.19 -23.06
CA THR A 343 -9.28 8.72 -22.97
C THR A 343 -10.34 7.61 -22.95
N ASP A 344 -9.92 6.36 -22.78
CA ASP A 344 -10.76 5.17 -22.81
C ASP A 344 -11.86 5.24 -21.73
N PRO A 345 -13.17 5.13 -22.10
CA PRO A 345 -14.29 5.23 -21.17
C PRO A 345 -14.28 4.13 -20.10
N GLU A 346 -13.82 2.91 -20.43
CA GLU A 346 -13.73 1.82 -19.46
C GLU A 346 -12.74 2.15 -18.34
N ILE A 347 -11.55 2.68 -18.71
CA ILE A 347 -10.53 3.11 -17.73
C ILE A 347 -11.09 4.20 -16.83
N LEU A 348 -11.81 5.18 -17.38
CA LEU A 348 -12.43 6.25 -16.60
C LEU A 348 -13.49 5.72 -15.63
N THR A 349 -14.35 4.82 -16.10
CA THR A 349 -15.40 4.21 -15.26
C THR A 349 -14.78 3.43 -14.10
N ILE A 350 -13.77 2.61 -14.39
CA ILE A 350 -13.02 1.89 -13.34
C ILE A 350 -12.38 2.88 -12.37
N THR A 351 -11.81 3.99 -12.86
CA THR A 351 -11.22 5.04 -12.00
C THR A 351 -12.25 5.62 -11.04
N TYR A 352 -13.45 5.93 -11.51
CA TYR A 352 -14.52 6.46 -10.66
C TYR A 352 -14.98 5.45 -9.61
N LEU A 353 -15.19 4.20 -10.01
CA LEU A 353 -15.60 3.12 -9.10
C LEU A 353 -14.53 2.85 -8.04
N MET A 354 -13.28 2.72 -8.45
CA MET A 354 -12.19 2.43 -7.53
C MET A 354 -11.84 3.60 -6.60
N ASN A 355 -11.88 4.85 -7.10
CA ASN A 355 -11.72 6.03 -6.24
C ASN A 355 -12.84 6.10 -5.20
N THR A 356 -14.08 5.82 -5.59
CA THR A 356 -15.24 5.78 -4.68
C THR A 356 -15.07 4.66 -3.64
N SER A 357 -14.68 3.46 -4.07
CA SER A 357 -14.40 2.35 -3.16
C SER A 357 -13.35 2.71 -2.11
N MET A 358 -12.22 3.30 -2.54
CA MET A 358 -11.14 3.71 -1.62
C MET A 358 -11.53 4.88 -0.73
N TYR A 359 -12.32 5.82 -1.22
CA TYR A 359 -12.83 6.92 -0.41
C TYR A 359 -13.66 6.39 0.77
N PHE A 360 -14.65 5.54 0.50
CA PHE A 360 -15.49 4.94 1.55
C PHE A 360 -14.68 4.08 2.53
N LEU A 361 -13.72 3.29 2.03
CA LEU A 361 -12.81 2.54 2.88
C LEU A 361 -12.06 3.46 3.84
N ILE A 362 -11.52 4.56 3.35
CA ILE A 362 -10.69 5.44 4.16
C ILE A 362 -11.52 6.14 5.24
N ILE A 363 -12.66 6.73 4.88
CA ILE A 363 -13.43 7.56 5.80
C ILE A 363 -14.19 6.75 6.85
N PHE A 364 -14.62 5.53 6.53
CA PHE A 364 -15.39 4.69 7.45
C PHE A 364 -14.56 3.61 8.14
N ARG A 365 -13.59 3.00 7.43
CA ARG A 365 -12.90 1.82 7.93
C ARG A 365 -11.53 2.12 8.52
N SER A 366 -10.74 3.05 7.96
CA SER A 366 -9.33 3.21 8.35
C SER A 366 -9.12 3.44 9.84
N GLY A 367 -9.76 4.46 10.42
CA GLY A 367 -9.68 4.75 11.85
C GLY A 367 -10.40 3.69 12.69
N SER A 368 -11.57 3.25 12.24
CA SER A 368 -12.40 2.25 12.91
C SER A 368 -11.71 0.91 13.07
N ALA A 369 -11.12 0.38 12.00
CA ALA A 369 -10.39 -0.88 12.04
C ALA A 369 -9.14 -0.80 12.92
N ASN A 370 -8.42 0.33 12.92
CA ASN A 370 -7.28 0.52 13.80
C ASN A 370 -7.65 0.47 15.28
N VAL A 371 -8.72 1.14 15.68
CA VAL A 371 -9.19 1.09 17.06
C VAL A 371 -9.59 -0.33 17.44
N LEU A 372 -10.41 -0.99 16.63
CA LEU A 372 -10.79 -2.38 16.87
C LEU A 372 -9.59 -3.32 16.95
N LEU A 373 -8.58 -3.12 16.11
CA LEU A 373 -7.34 -3.90 16.12
C LEU A 373 -6.56 -3.69 17.42
N MET A 374 -6.36 -2.45 17.83
CA MET A 374 -5.56 -2.09 19.01
C MET A 374 -6.27 -2.40 20.33
N THR A 375 -7.58 -2.63 20.29
CA THR A 375 -8.40 -2.97 21.46
C THR A 375 -8.74 -4.46 21.58
N GLY A 376 -8.05 -5.31 20.80
CA GLY A 376 -8.16 -6.77 20.93
C GLY A 376 -9.24 -7.43 20.06
N SER A 377 -9.95 -6.67 19.20
CA SER A 377 -11.00 -7.22 18.33
C SER A 377 -10.44 -7.86 17.03
N HIS A 378 -9.26 -8.47 17.11
CA HIS A 378 -8.58 -9.08 15.94
C HIS A 378 -9.42 -10.18 15.29
N LYS A 379 -10.09 -11.01 16.10
CA LYS A 379 -10.94 -12.11 15.60
C LYS A 379 -12.10 -11.58 14.76
N PHE A 380 -12.75 -10.52 15.22
CA PHE A 380 -13.84 -9.87 14.47
C PHE A 380 -13.35 -9.35 13.11
N LEU A 381 -12.23 -8.63 13.09
CA LEU A 381 -11.66 -8.10 11.84
C LEU A 381 -11.20 -9.21 10.89
N ALA A 382 -10.66 -10.31 11.41
CA ALA A 382 -10.28 -11.46 10.61
C ALA A 382 -11.50 -12.12 9.95
N VAL A 383 -12.59 -12.32 10.70
CA VAL A 383 -13.84 -12.90 10.17
C VAL A 383 -14.45 -11.98 9.10
N VAL A 384 -14.57 -10.68 9.38
CA VAL A 384 -15.13 -9.71 8.41
C VAL A 384 -14.26 -9.62 7.16
N GLY A 385 -12.92 -9.58 7.30
CA GLY A 385 -12.00 -9.51 6.16
C GLY A 385 -12.04 -10.79 5.31
N THR A 386 -12.16 -11.95 5.93
CA THR A 386 -12.31 -13.24 5.19
C THR A 386 -13.65 -13.28 4.46
N ALA A 387 -14.74 -12.88 5.10
CA ALA A 387 -16.05 -12.79 4.45
C ALA A 387 -16.02 -11.82 3.26
N GLU A 388 -15.38 -10.65 3.44
CA GLU A 388 -15.19 -9.66 2.37
C GLU A 388 -14.44 -10.26 1.17
N SER A 389 -13.35 -10.98 1.41
CA SER A 389 -12.55 -11.55 0.32
C SER A 389 -13.33 -12.61 -0.47
N VAL A 390 -14.15 -13.44 0.19
CA VAL A 390 -15.02 -14.43 -0.47
C VAL A 390 -16.10 -13.72 -1.29
N ILE A 391 -16.79 -12.73 -0.71
CA ILE A 391 -17.83 -11.97 -1.39
C ILE A 391 -17.23 -11.19 -2.58
N ASN A 392 -16.06 -10.57 -2.41
CA ASN A 392 -15.35 -9.86 -3.47
C ASN A 392 -15.07 -10.76 -4.67
N ILE A 393 -14.47 -11.94 -4.46
CA ILE A 393 -14.22 -12.91 -5.54
C ILE A 393 -15.53 -13.32 -6.22
N GLY A 394 -16.54 -13.69 -5.45
CA GLY A 394 -17.82 -14.13 -5.98
C GLY A 394 -18.51 -13.06 -6.83
N LEU A 395 -18.58 -11.83 -6.32
CA LEU A 395 -19.17 -10.71 -7.05
C LEU A 395 -18.32 -10.30 -8.26
N SER A 396 -16.99 -10.32 -8.15
CA SER A 396 -16.09 -10.03 -9.28
C SER A 396 -16.31 -11.03 -10.43
N ILE A 397 -16.47 -12.33 -10.13
CA ILE A 397 -16.76 -13.36 -11.14
C ILE A 397 -18.17 -13.18 -11.75
N VAL A 398 -19.18 -12.86 -10.96
CA VAL A 398 -20.53 -12.63 -11.47
C VAL A 398 -20.58 -11.36 -12.32
N PHE A 399 -20.03 -10.27 -11.83
CA PHE A 399 -20.12 -9.00 -12.53
C PHE A 399 -19.21 -8.90 -13.76
N ILE A 400 -18.08 -9.63 -13.80
CA ILE A 400 -17.25 -9.69 -15.01
C ILE A 400 -18.00 -10.33 -16.18
N LEU A 401 -18.89 -11.30 -15.93
CA LEU A 401 -19.73 -11.91 -16.95
C LEU A 401 -20.81 -10.95 -17.48
N LEU A 402 -21.26 -10.00 -16.66
CA LEU A 402 -22.33 -9.06 -17.00
C LEU A 402 -21.79 -7.73 -17.59
N PHE A 403 -20.68 -7.23 -17.06
CA PHE A 403 -20.19 -5.88 -17.31
C PHE A 403 -18.71 -5.85 -17.76
N GLY A 404 -18.13 -7.00 -18.10
CA GLY A 404 -16.72 -7.06 -18.50
C GLY A 404 -15.78 -6.58 -17.40
N VAL A 405 -14.71 -5.89 -17.78
CA VAL A 405 -13.67 -5.43 -16.85
C VAL A 405 -14.20 -4.46 -15.78
N ILE A 406 -15.22 -3.66 -16.11
CA ILE A 406 -15.89 -2.75 -15.17
C ILE A 406 -16.54 -3.53 -14.03
N GLY A 407 -17.08 -4.73 -14.33
CA GLY A 407 -17.70 -5.60 -13.35
C GLY A 407 -16.78 -5.98 -12.20
N VAL A 408 -15.49 -6.15 -12.43
CA VAL A 408 -14.51 -6.46 -11.36
C VAL A 408 -14.36 -5.28 -10.39
N ALA A 409 -14.33 -4.05 -10.92
CA ALA A 409 -14.30 -2.85 -10.07
C ALA A 409 -15.59 -2.71 -9.24
N MET A 410 -16.75 -3.09 -9.79
CA MET A 410 -18.02 -3.16 -9.05
C MET A 410 -17.98 -4.26 -7.97
N GLY A 411 -17.41 -5.43 -8.29
CA GLY A 411 -17.21 -6.54 -7.35
C GLY A 411 -16.35 -6.16 -6.15
N THR A 412 -15.42 -5.22 -6.33
CA THR A 412 -14.61 -4.66 -5.24
C THR A 412 -15.33 -3.53 -4.50
N LEU A 413 -16.02 -2.64 -5.21
CA LEU A 413 -16.74 -1.49 -4.63
C LEU A 413 -17.86 -1.94 -3.67
N VAL A 414 -18.73 -2.85 -4.12
CA VAL A 414 -19.95 -3.23 -3.39
C VAL A 414 -19.65 -3.80 -2.01
N PRO A 415 -18.86 -4.88 -1.84
CA PRO A 415 -18.58 -5.42 -0.52
C PRO A 415 -17.75 -4.46 0.34
N ASN A 416 -16.81 -3.72 -0.25
CA ASN A 416 -15.99 -2.76 0.48
C ASN A 416 -16.86 -1.65 1.11
N VAL A 417 -17.73 -1.02 0.34
CA VAL A 417 -18.64 0.03 0.85
C VAL A 417 -19.59 -0.55 1.89
N PHE A 418 -20.24 -1.67 1.58
CA PHE A 418 -21.21 -2.30 2.47
C PHE A 418 -20.59 -2.65 3.84
N LEU A 419 -19.49 -3.36 3.84
CA LEU A 419 -18.85 -3.80 5.09
C LEU A 419 -18.22 -2.64 5.87
N SER A 420 -17.66 -1.66 5.17
CA SER A 420 -17.09 -0.48 5.83
C SER A 420 -18.15 0.35 6.52
N VAL A 421 -19.27 0.64 5.84
CA VAL A 421 -20.33 1.54 6.34
C VAL A 421 -21.25 0.85 7.34
N PHE A 422 -21.64 -0.40 7.07
CA PHE A 422 -22.71 -1.06 7.85
C PHE A 422 -22.19 -2.05 8.89
N ILE A 423 -20.94 -2.50 8.82
CA ILE A 423 -20.39 -3.51 9.74
C ILE A 423 -19.25 -2.93 10.59
N ILE A 424 -18.15 -2.49 9.96
CA ILE A 424 -16.93 -2.11 10.68
C ILE A 424 -17.09 -0.77 11.41
N PHE A 425 -17.62 0.24 10.73
CA PHE A 425 -17.83 1.55 11.33
C PHE A 425 -18.82 1.54 12.51
N PRO A 426 -20.02 0.92 12.41
CA PRO A 426 -20.92 0.80 13.55
C PRO A 426 -20.34 -0.02 14.71
N ALA A 427 -19.56 -1.07 14.44
CA ALA A 427 -18.87 -1.84 15.48
C ALA A 427 -17.88 -0.95 16.25
N ALA A 428 -17.07 -0.15 15.54
CA ALA A 428 -16.14 0.79 16.18
C ALA A 428 -16.86 1.88 16.97
N CYS A 429 -17.97 2.41 16.44
CA CYS A 429 -18.80 3.39 17.15
C CYS A 429 -19.38 2.81 18.45
N ARG A 430 -19.90 1.58 18.43
CA ARG A 430 -20.41 0.87 19.63
C ARG A 430 -19.30 0.68 20.66
N PHE A 431 -18.16 0.21 20.21
CA PHE A 431 -16.98 -0.01 21.08
C PHE A 431 -16.53 1.28 21.77
N SER A 432 -16.48 2.38 21.02
CA SER A 432 -16.04 3.69 21.52
C SER A 432 -17.17 4.51 22.16
N LYS A 433 -18.39 3.95 22.30
CA LYS A 433 -19.59 4.63 22.81
C LYS A 433 -19.91 5.94 22.09
N ILE A 434 -19.67 5.99 20.77
CA ILE A 434 -19.95 7.15 19.93
C ILE A 434 -21.29 6.96 19.25
N LYS A 435 -22.16 7.97 19.29
CA LYS A 435 -23.42 7.95 18.54
C LYS A 435 -23.12 8.19 17.05
N ILE A 436 -23.52 7.26 16.19
CA ILE A 436 -23.32 7.33 14.73
C ILE A 436 -23.84 8.65 14.17
N TRP A 437 -25.00 9.12 14.63
CA TRP A 437 -25.59 10.38 14.19
C TRP A 437 -24.69 11.59 14.49
N GLN A 438 -24.08 11.64 15.67
CA GLN A 438 -23.13 12.71 16.02
C GLN A 438 -21.91 12.73 15.11
N TYR A 439 -21.49 11.55 14.67
CA TYR A 439 -20.39 11.46 13.72
C TYR A 439 -20.80 12.05 12.36
N PHE A 440 -22.01 11.72 11.88
CA PHE A 440 -22.52 12.28 10.63
C PHE A 440 -22.69 13.80 10.68
N THR A 441 -23.32 14.32 11.73
CA THR A 441 -23.56 15.76 11.86
C THR A 441 -22.30 16.58 12.09
N ASN A 442 -21.32 16.06 12.83
CA ASN A 442 -20.12 16.82 13.21
C ASN A 442 -18.95 16.65 12.24
N ILE A 443 -18.96 15.63 11.40
CA ILE A 443 -17.85 15.34 10.48
C ILE A 443 -18.33 15.36 9.03
N PHE A 444 -19.24 14.46 8.65
CA PHE A 444 -19.61 14.30 7.23
C PHE A 444 -20.37 15.49 6.66
N ILE A 445 -21.40 15.97 7.36
CA ILE A 445 -22.23 17.08 6.86
C ILE A 445 -21.39 18.35 6.65
N PRO A 446 -20.60 18.85 7.64
CA PRO A 446 -19.76 20.02 7.42
C PRO A 446 -18.74 19.85 6.29
N ILE A 447 -18.14 18.64 6.15
CA ILE A 447 -17.18 18.37 5.08
C ILE A 447 -17.88 18.33 3.71
N ALA A 448 -19.10 17.76 3.62
CA ALA A 448 -19.86 17.73 2.39
C ALA A 448 -20.24 19.15 1.93
N PHE A 449 -20.70 20.02 2.83
CA PHE A 449 -20.95 21.42 2.52
C PHE A 449 -19.68 22.16 2.08
N ASN A 450 -18.57 21.92 2.76
CA ASN A 450 -17.28 22.49 2.39
C ASN A 450 -16.81 22.06 0.99
N SER A 451 -17.27 20.91 0.51
CA SER A 451 -16.88 20.34 -0.78
C SER A 451 -17.59 21.01 -1.97
N ILE A 452 -18.67 21.75 -1.75
CA ILE A 452 -19.47 22.35 -2.83
C ILE A 452 -18.64 23.34 -3.67
N ILE A 453 -17.89 24.23 -3.04
CA ILE A 453 -17.11 25.26 -3.73
C ILE A 453 -16.02 24.64 -4.63
N PRO A 454 -15.13 23.75 -4.14
CA PRO A 454 -14.12 23.14 -5.00
C PRO A 454 -14.73 22.27 -6.11
N ILE A 455 -15.87 21.59 -5.87
CA ILE A 455 -16.58 20.84 -6.91
C ILE A 455 -17.05 21.79 -8.02
N LEU A 456 -17.75 22.85 -7.69
CA LEU A 456 -18.25 23.82 -8.68
C LEU A 456 -17.10 24.48 -9.45
N LEU A 457 -16.01 24.80 -8.77
CA LEU A 457 -14.81 25.37 -9.38
C LEU A 457 -14.21 24.41 -10.41
N ILE A 458 -14.01 23.15 -10.05
CA ILE A 458 -13.45 22.14 -10.97
C ILE A 458 -14.40 21.92 -12.16
N LEU A 459 -15.69 21.78 -11.94
CA LEU A 459 -16.69 21.60 -12.99
C LEU A 459 -16.73 22.79 -13.95
N PHE A 460 -16.61 24.01 -13.44
CA PHE A 460 -16.50 25.21 -14.26
C PHE A 460 -15.29 25.13 -15.22
N PHE A 461 -14.11 24.78 -14.73
CA PHE A 461 -12.93 24.67 -15.60
C PHE A 461 -13.04 23.51 -16.59
N ILE A 462 -13.60 22.36 -16.17
CA ILE A 462 -13.84 21.24 -17.09
C ILE A 462 -14.79 21.62 -18.23
N SER A 463 -15.81 22.45 -17.96
CA SER A 463 -16.76 22.91 -18.99
C SER A 463 -16.15 23.92 -19.98
N LYS A 464 -15.07 24.62 -19.58
CA LYS A 464 -14.44 25.68 -20.39
C LYS A 464 -13.20 25.21 -21.17
N ILE A 465 -12.53 24.17 -20.70
CA ILE A 465 -11.28 23.68 -21.28
C ILE A 465 -11.54 22.36 -22.01
N SER A 466 -11.36 22.31 -23.33
CA SER A 466 -11.43 21.05 -24.09
C SER A 466 -10.32 20.09 -23.64
N ILE A 467 -10.54 18.78 -23.74
CA ILE A 467 -9.59 17.79 -23.24
C ILE A 467 -8.20 17.92 -23.85
N GLU A 468 -8.13 18.28 -25.13
CA GLU A 468 -6.89 18.45 -25.89
C GLU A 468 -6.08 19.69 -25.45
N SER A 469 -6.78 20.69 -24.88
CA SER A 469 -6.17 21.93 -24.39
C SER A 469 -5.65 21.81 -22.96
N TRP A 470 -5.93 20.70 -22.26
CA TRP A 470 -5.41 20.47 -20.93
C TRP A 470 -3.91 20.23 -20.96
N LYS A 471 -3.15 21.08 -20.25
CA LYS A 471 -1.72 20.96 -20.03
C LYS A 471 -1.46 20.76 -18.53
N PHE A 472 -0.26 20.27 -18.21
CA PHE A 472 0.16 20.05 -16.82
C PHE A 472 -0.02 21.31 -15.93
N PHE A 473 0.27 22.47 -16.48
CA PHE A 473 0.09 23.74 -15.78
C PHE A 473 -1.39 24.02 -15.43
N ASN A 474 -2.32 23.82 -16.38
CA ASN A 474 -3.76 24.01 -16.14
C ASN A 474 -4.26 23.04 -15.07
N LEU A 475 -3.82 21.78 -15.12
CA LEU A 475 -4.18 20.76 -14.16
C LEU A 475 -3.74 21.16 -12.73
N ILE A 476 -2.48 21.56 -12.57
CA ILE A 476 -1.96 22.00 -11.27
C ILE A 476 -2.67 23.26 -10.78
N SER A 477 -2.92 24.23 -11.67
CA SER A 477 -3.59 25.47 -11.30
C SER A 477 -5.00 25.22 -10.79
N VAL A 478 -5.80 24.42 -11.51
CA VAL A 478 -7.17 24.09 -11.11
C VAL A 478 -7.19 23.26 -9.83
N ALA A 479 -6.32 22.25 -9.72
CA ALA A 479 -6.20 21.44 -8.51
C ALA A 479 -5.78 22.28 -7.30
N SER A 480 -4.84 23.22 -7.48
CA SER A 480 -4.37 24.13 -6.41
C SER A 480 -5.47 25.12 -5.99
N LEU A 481 -6.18 25.71 -6.95
CA LEU A 481 -7.31 26.60 -6.65
C LEU A 481 -8.41 25.87 -5.89
N ALA A 482 -8.77 24.67 -6.30
CA ALA A 482 -9.73 23.83 -5.60
C ALA A 482 -9.24 23.47 -4.19
N GLY A 483 -7.97 23.09 -4.04
CA GLY A 483 -7.35 22.79 -2.75
C GLY A 483 -7.33 24.00 -1.81
N ILE A 484 -6.92 25.16 -2.30
CA ILE A 484 -6.86 26.39 -1.51
C ILE A 484 -8.27 26.84 -1.11
N SER A 485 -9.24 26.82 -2.03
CA SER A 485 -10.63 27.16 -1.71
C SER A 485 -11.21 26.23 -0.63
N TYR A 486 -10.94 24.92 -0.74
CA TYR A 486 -11.36 23.93 0.24
C TYR A 486 -10.73 24.14 1.63
N LEU A 487 -9.45 24.50 1.69
CA LEU A 487 -8.76 24.76 2.96
C LEU A 487 -9.28 26.05 3.61
N ILE A 488 -9.49 27.10 2.83
CA ILE A 488 -10.02 28.37 3.34
C ILE A 488 -11.43 28.18 3.89
N THR A 489 -12.34 27.61 3.10
CA THR A 489 -13.71 27.37 3.54
C THR A 489 -13.79 26.37 4.69
N GLY A 490 -12.92 25.35 4.70
CA GLY A 490 -12.79 24.37 5.76
C GLY A 490 -12.41 24.97 7.11
N TYR A 491 -11.57 26.00 7.12
CA TYR A 491 -11.22 26.73 8.34
C TYR A 491 -12.46 27.38 8.98
N PHE A 492 -13.43 27.84 8.19
CA PHE A 492 -14.65 28.48 8.70
C PHE A 492 -15.78 27.49 8.98
N ILE A 493 -15.99 26.50 8.12
CA ILE A 493 -17.14 25.58 8.14
C ILE A 493 -16.87 24.32 8.98
N VAL A 494 -15.67 23.74 8.84
CA VAL A 494 -15.37 22.41 9.41
C VAL A 494 -14.63 22.51 10.75
N MET A 495 -13.69 23.46 10.90
CA MET A 495 -12.87 23.56 12.10
C MET A 495 -13.63 24.20 13.25
N ASN A 496 -13.74 23.48 14.37
CA ASN A 496 -14.24 24.02 15.63
C ASN A 496 -13.17 24.87 16.35
N HIS A 497 -13.51 25.47 17.49
CA HIS A 497 -12.60 26.33 18.24
C HIS A 497 -11.31 25.61 18.69
N ASN A 498 -11.42 24.37 19.12
CA ASN A 498 -10.28 23.56 19.52
C ASN A 498 -9.37 23.19 18.33
N ASP A 499 -9.97 22.87 17.16
CA ASP A 499 -9.20 22.57 15.94
C ASP A 499 -8.40 23.81 15.48
N LYS A 500 -9.03 24.99 15.52
CA LYS A 500 -8.38 26.27 15.18
C LYS A 500 -7.22 26.59 16.12
N ARG A 501 -7.39 26.33 17.41
CA ARG A 501 -6.34 26.50 18.41
C ARG A 501 -5.17 25.56 18.17
N MET A 502 -5.43 24.25 17.97
CA MET A 502 -4.39 23.27 17.66
C MET A 502 -3.64 23.63 16.37
N PHE A 503 -4.35 24.06 15.33
CA PHE A 503 -3.74 24.51 14.09
C PHE A 503 -2.81 25.71 14.31
N LYS A 504 -3.27 26.71 15.07
CA LYS A 504 -2.48 27.89 15.41
C LYS A 504 -1.22 27.55 16.23
N GLU A 505 -1.35 26.67 17.23
CA GLU A 505 -0.23 26.20 18.05
C GLU A 505 0.81 25.42 17.20
N THR A 506 0.34 24.56 16.28
CA THR A 506 1.21 23.83 15.35
C THR A 506 1.96 24.79 14.42
N VAL A 507 1.29 25.76 13.82
CA VAL A 507 1.95 26.76 12.94
C VAL A 507 2.97 27.60 13.73
N MET A 508 2.68 27.96 14.98
CA MET A 508 3.63 28.69 15.83
C MET A 508 4.85 27.83 16.21
N SER A 509 4.66 26.54 16.49
CA SER A 509 5.77 25.63 16.79
C SER A 509 6.71 25.43 15.59
N PHE A 510 6.19 25.44 14.36
CA PHE A 510 7.04 25.45 13.15
C PHE A 510 7.82 26.75 12.97
N LYS A 511 7.27 27.90 13.40
CA LYS A 511 8.02 29.17 13.41
C LYS A 511 9.15 29.20 14.44
N SER A 512 8.96 28.56 15.59
CA SER A 512 9.98 28.47 16.64
C SER A 512 11.10 27.47 16.35
N LEU A 513 10.90 26.54 15.41
CA LEU A 513 11.94 25.60 14.94
C LEU A 513 12.85 26.22 13.85
N ARG A 514 12.56 27.44 13.39
CA ARG A 514 13.36 28.20 12.42
C ARG A 514 14.32 29.21 13.07
N LEU A 515 14.39 29.25 14.38
CA LEU A 515 15.36 29.99 15.19
C LEU A 515 16.23 29.02 16.00
#